data_e6332bdb94fb015d526f412d2d67e6c4
#
_entry.id   e6332bdb94fb015d526f412d2d67e6c4
#
_cell.length_a   1.000
_cell.length_b   1.000
_cell.length_c   1.000
_cell.angle_alpha   90.00
_cell.angle_beta   90.00
_cell.angle_gamma   90.00
#
_symmetry.space_group_name_H-M   'P 1'
#
loop_
_entity.id
_entity.type
_entity.pdbx_description
1 polymer ?
#
loop_
_entity_poly.entity_id
_entity_poly.type
_entity_poly.pdbx_seq_one_letter_code
_entity_poly.pdbx_strand_id
1 'polypeptide(L)' 'MRVIVFFDLPTTTKSERHEYAKFRKFLIKSGFMMMQESVYSKIALNQNVATGICDSVKKQKPPSGLVQMLTVTEK' A
#
# COMPACT_ATOMS: atom_id res chain seq x y z
N MET A 1 2.04 -9.73 -13.12
CA MET A 1 1.83 -9.79 -11.66
C MET A 1 1.34 -8.45 -11.13
N ARG A 2 0.50 -8.49 -10.14
CA ARG A 2 -0.04 -7.26 -9.54
C ARG A 2 0.04 -7.37 -8.02
N VAL A 3 0.52 -6.31 -7.38
CA VAL A 3 0.53 -6.20 -5.92
C VAL A 3 -0.64 -5.31 -5.52
N ILE A 4 -1.50 -5.82 -4.65
CA ILE A 4 -2.66 -5.10 -4.14
C ILE A 4 -2.43 -4.82 -2.66
N VAL A 5 -2.62 -3.56 -2.26
CA VAL A 5 -2.47 -3.12 -0.87
C VAL A 5 -3.85 -2.73 -0.34
N PHE A 6 -4.24 -3.37 0.75
CA PHE A 6 -5.45 -3.05 1.48
C PHE A 6 -5.05 -2.46 2.81
N PHE A 7 -5.67 -1.36 3.22
CA PHE A 7 -5.33 -0.81 4.52
C PHE A 7 -6.56 -0.26 5.23
N ASP A 8 -6.54 -0.41 6.54
CA ASP A 8 -7.57 0.10 7.42
C ASP A 8 -6.83 0.84 8.54
N LEU A 9 -6.72 2.14 8.40
CA LEU A 9 -5.95 3.00 9.30
C LEU A 9 -6.90 3.90 10.07
N PRO A 10 -6.65 4.10 11.38
CA PRO A 10 -7.49 4.99 12.17
C PRO A 10 -7.31 6.45 11.70
N THR A 11 -8.40 7.22 11.76
CA THR A 11 -8.40 8.61 11.34
C THR A 11 -9.12 9.50 12.36
N THR A 12 -9.16 9.08 13.61
CA THR A 12 -9.87 9.79 14.67
C THR A 12 -9.10 11.01 15.16
N THR A 13 -7.78 10.84 15.38
CA THR A 13 -6.94 11.93 15.86
C THR A 13 -6.25 12.63 14.70
N LYS A 14 -5.75 13.85 14.96
CA LYS A 14 -4.99 14.59 13.96
C LYS A 14 -3.72 13.84 13.55
N SER A 15 -3.03 13.22 14.51
CA SER A 15 -1.84 12.44 14.25
C SER A 15 -2.14 11.25 13.34
N GLU A 16 -3.24 10.55 13.60
CA GLU A 16 -3.67 9.42 12.78
C GLU A 16 -4.00 9.83 11.36
N ARG A 17 -4.70 10.96 11.18
CA ARG A 17 -5.00 11.49 9.86
C ARG A 17 -3.74 11.88 9.10
N HIS A 18 -2.74 12.40 9.81
CA HIS A 18 -1.44 12.73 9.20
C HIS A 18 -0.74 11.46 8.70
N GLU A 19 -0.72 10.41 9.50
CA GLU A 19 -0.13 9.12 9.12
C GLU A 19 -0.86 8.50 7.93
N TYR A 20 -2.17 8.59 7.90
CA TYR A 20 -2.97 8.11 6.78
C TYR A 20 -2.59 8.85 5.48
N ALA A 21 -2.53 10.18 5.54
CA ALA A 21 -2.19 10.98 4.36
C ALA A 21 -0.76 10.70 3.89
N LYS A 22 0.16 10.53 4.81
CA LYS A 22 1.55 10.22 4.52
C LYS A 22 1.69 8.88 3.80
N PHE A 23 1.00 7.86 4.30
CA PHE A 23 1.02 6.53 3.70
C PHE A 23 0.40 6.54 2.30
N ARG A 24 -0.73 7.22 2.15
CA ARG A 24 -1.39 7.37 0.85
C ARG A 24 -0.48 8.05 -0.17
N LYS A 25 0.18 9.13 0.22
CA LYS A 25 1.13 9.83 -0.66
C LYS A 25 2.29 8.93 -1.04
N PHE A 26 2.79 8.13 -0.11
CA PHE A 26 3.85 7.18 -0.39
C PHE A 26 3.42 6.18 -1.47
N LEU A 27 2.22 5.63 -1.36
CA LEU A 27 1.71 4.68 -2.35
C LEU A 27 1.61 5.32 -3.74
N ILE A 28 1.07 6.53 -3.82
CA ILE A 28 0.92 7.24 -5.08
C ILE A 28 2.29 7.54 -5.70
N LYS A 29 3.24 8.02 -4.92
CA LYS A 29 4.60 8.31 -5.38
C LYS A 29 5.31 7.05 -5.85
N SER A 30 4.99 5.91 -5.26
CA SER A 30 5.60 4.63 -5.63
C SER A 30 4.99 4.04 -6.89
N GLY A 31 3.99 4.69 -7.49
CA GLY A 31 3.38 4.24 -8.73
C GLY A 31 2.15 3.38 -8.56
N PHE A 32 1.59 3.33 -7.36
CA PHE A 32 0.33 2.61 -7.14
C PHE A 32 -0.84 3.41 -7.71
N MET A 33 -1.83 2.69 -8.23
CA MET A 33 -3.10 3.27 -8.68
C MET A 33 -4.16 3.02 -7.62
N MET A 34 -4.96 4.04 -7.33
CA MET A 34 -6.09 3.89 -6.42
C MET A 34 -7.21 3.12 -7.11
N MET A 35 -7.58 1.98 -6.54
CA MET A 35 -8.72 1.20 -6.99
C MET A 35 -9.98 1.62 -6.27
N GLN A 36 -9.87 1.79 -4.97
CA GLN A 36 -10.89 2.33 -4.08
C GLN A 36 -10.17 3.10 -2.98
N GLU A 37 -10.90 3.74 -2.09
CA GLU A 37 -10.35 4.64 -1.10
C GLU A 37 -9.22 4.03 -0.26
N SER A 38 -9.33 2.76 0.08
CA SER A 38 -8.32 2.07 0.89
C SER A 38 -7.72 0.85 0.18
N VAL A 39 -7.80 0.84 -1.15
CA VAL A 39 -7.28 -0.27 -1.97
C VAL A 39 -6.47 0.32 -3.12
N TYR A 40 -5.20 -0.03 -3.16
CA TYR A 40 -4.27 0.43 -4.19
C TYR A 40 -3.60 -0.76 -4.86
N SER A 41 -3.23 -0.61 -6.11
CA SER A 41 -2.56 -1.69 -6.84
C SER A 41 -1.42 -1.16 -7.69
N LYS A 42 -0.44 -2.03 -7.92
CA LYS A 42 0.71 -1.73 -8.79
C LYS A 42 1.10 -2.99 -9.54
N ILE A 43 1.35 -2.83 -10.84
CA ILE A 43 1.80 -3.94 -11.67
C ILE A 43 3.30 -4.19 -11.43
N ALA A 44 3.66 -5.45 -11.30
CA ALA A 44 5.05 -5.88 -11.17
C ALA A 44 5.40 -6.80 -12.33
N LEU A 45 6.62 -6.66 -12.85
CA LEU A 45 7.08 -7.47 -13.98
C LEU A 45 7.21 -8.95 -13.60
N ASN A 46 7.67 -9.22 -12.38
CA ASN A 46 7.95 -10.57 -11.93
C ASN A 46 7.91 -10.63 -10.40
N GLN A 47 8.15 -11.83 -9.87
CA GLN A 47 8.10 -12.07 -8.43
C GLN A 47 9.14 -11.25 -7.65
N ASN A 48 10.34 -11.08 -8.19
CA ASN A 48 11.38 -10.31 -7.51
C ASN A 48 10.97 -8.85 -7.35
N VAL A 49 10.39 -8.26 -8.39
CA VAL A 49 9.88 -6.89 -8.34
C VAL A 49 8.73 -6.79 -7.34
N ALA A 50 7.80 -7.76 -7.37
CA ALA A 50 6.67 -7.80 -6.43
C ALA A 50 7.15 -7.87 -4.99
N THR A 51 8.14 -8.70 -4.69
CA THR A 51 8.72 -8.82 -3.35
C THR A 51 9.33 -7.50 -2.89
N GLY A 52 10.07 -6.82 -3.76
CA GLY A 52 10.64 -5.51 -3.46
C GLY A 52 9.58 -4.46 -3.15
N ILE A 53 8.48 -4.47 -3.91
CA ILE A 53 7.35 -3.56 -3.67
C ILE A 53 6.75 -3.82 -2.29
N CYS A 54 6.50 -5.08 -1.97
CA CYS A 54 5.94 -5.46 -0.66
C CYS A 54 6.86 -5.04 0.48
N ASP A 55 8.16 -5.23 0.34
CA ASP A 55 9.13 -4.83 1.36
C ASP A 55 9.12 -3.31 1.57
N SER A 56 9.04 -2.54 0.50
CA SER A 56 8.96 -1.08 0.59
C SER A 56 7.70 -0.64 1.35
N VAL A 57 6.56 -1.28 1.06
CA VAL A 57 5.30 -0.96 1.76
C VAL A 57 5.40 -1.31 3.23
N LYS A 58 5.99 -2.46 3.56
CA LYS A 58 6.18 -2.87 4.96
C LYS A 58 7.01 -1.87 5.74
N LYS A 59 8.03 -1.30 5.12
CA LYS A 59 8.89 -0.31 5.78
C LYS A 59 8.17 1.00 6.04
N GLN A 60 7.20 1.33 5.23
CA GLN A 60 6.49 2.62 5.30
C GLN A 60 5.13 2.54 5.98
N LYS A 61 4.72 1.36 6.41
CA LYS A 61 3.40 1.23 7.04
C LYS A 61 3.36 1.99 8.36
N PRO A 62 2.22 2.63 8.68
CA PRO A 62 2.07 3.36 9.95
C PRO A 62 2.15 2.44 11.16
N PRO A 63 2.49 2.98 12.33
CA PRO A 63 2.59 2.18 13.56
C PRO A 63 1.25 1.63 14.05
N SER A 64 0.13 2.27 13.69
CA SER A 64 -1.20 1.78 14.07
C SER A 64 -2.03 1.53 12.84
N GLY A 65 -3.00 0.62 12.99
CA GLY A 65 -3.85 0.22 11.88
C GLY A 65 -3.38 -1.06 11.22
N LEU A 66 -4.13 -1.48 10.22
CA LEU A 66 -3.88 -2.74 9.51
C LEU A 66 -3.50 -2.44 8.06
N VAL A 67 -2.40 -3.04 7.60
CA VAL A 67 -1.99 -2.99 6.20
C VAL A 67 -1.77 -4.42 5.73
N GLN A 68 -2.49 -4.81 4.69
CA GLN A 68 -2.40 -6.14 4.10
C GLN A 68 -1.99 -6.02 2.63
N MET A 69 -1.25 -7.00 2.16
CA MET A 69 -0.82 -7.04 0.77
C MET A 69 -1.10 -8.40 0.16
N LEU A 70 -1.50 -8.37 -1.10
CA LEU A 70 -1.79 -9.57 -1.87
C LEU A 70 -1.08 -9.47 -3.21
N THR A 71 -0.37 -10.53 -3.60
CA THR A 71 0.24 -10.61 -4.92
C THR A 71 -0.61 -11.53 -5.77
N VAL A 72 -1.05 -11.02 -6.92
CA VAL A 72 -1.91 -11.74 -7.86
C VAL A 72 -1.14 -11.99 -9.14
N THR A 73 -1.15 -13.22 -9.60
CA THR A 73 -0.60 -13.59 -10.90
C THR A 73 -1.72 -13.58 -11.92
N GLU A 74 -1.56 -12.79 -12.96
CA GLU A 74 -2.53 -12.71 -14.04
C GLU A 74 -2.04 -13.50 -15.25
N LYS A 75 -2.95 -14.17 -15.89
CA LYS A 75 -2.64 -14.90 -17.12
C LYS A 75 -3.20 -14.15 -18.31
#